data_26eb5bb83784b5de31107407897e8b7d
#
_entry.id   26eb5bb83784b5de31107407897e8b7d
#
_cell.length_a   1.000
_cell.length_b   1.000
_cell.length_c   1.000
_cell.angle_alpha   90.00
_cell.angle_beta   90.00
_cell.angle_gamma   90.00
#
_symmetry.space_group_name_H-M   'P 1'
#
loop_
_entity.id
_entity.type
_entity.pdbx_description
1 polymer ?
#
loop_
_entity_poly.entity_id
_entity_poly.type
_entity_poly.pdbx_seq_one_letter_code
_entity_poly.pdbx_strand_id
1 'polypeptide(L)'
;MKPITAILIISILLLSGCGSSYEFRETGDLEDADISPDEFASLIPDYSDSLRTLSGSGRAFISEPGRSDRITVDFHSDRQASLVTFRNRIGIEGGELLVEDDSVLIYNRIDRVAEKIALHDASLSEIGSLATINLVDLFNYPVKRSAIDDVFQDNSYYVAETDDGRQITIDRETGHVLDIQMPPGSGAPYSRINYEAYEYLNGFYLPRKITIFSMDGDTRVSLLVRQLQTNLSLPALEIQIPDGIPIITL
;
A
#
# COMPACT_ATOMS: atom_id res chain seq x y z
N MET A 1 15.44 -50.66 16.12
CA MET A 1 14.58 -49.66 15.40
C MET A 1 15.21 -49.44 14.05
N LYS A 2 14.47 -49.70 12.95
CA LYS A 2 15.02 -49.68 11.61
C LYS A 2 15.26 -48.22 11.15
N PRO A 3 16.36 -47.88 10.46
CA PRO A 3 16.70 -46.51 10.08
C PRO A 3 15.64 -45.82 9.20
N ILE A 4 14.79 -46.60 8.55
CA ILE A 4 13.67 -46.10 7.71
C ILE A 4 12.64 -45.32 8.53
N THR A 5 12.37 -45.71 9.77
CA THR A 5 11.40 -45.03 10.65
C THR A 5 11.91 -43.66 11.11
N ALA A 6 13.21 -43.49 11.29
CA ALA A 6 13.82 -42.23 11.67
C ALA A 6 13.81 -41.21 10.50
N ILE A 7 14.02 -41.68 9.26
CA ILE A 7 13.99 -40.85 8.05
C ILE A 7 12.56 -40.36 7.80
N LEU A 8 11.53 -41.16 8.04
CA LEU A 8 10.13 -40.77 7.85
C LEU A 8 9.70 -39.68 8.84
N ILE A 9 10.15 -39.74 10.11
CA ILE A 9 9.86 -38.76 11.16
C ILE A 9 10.54 -37.41 10.85
N ILE A 10 11.78 -37.43 10.35
CA ILE A 10 12.50 -36.18 9.95
C ILE A 10 11.84 -35.53 8.74
N SER A 11 11.30 -36.32 7.80
CA SER A 11 10.62 -35.76 6.60
C SER A 11 9.30 -35.05 6.94
N ILE A 12 8.59 -35.48 8.00
CA ILE A 12 7.33 -34.84 8.43
C ILE A 12 7.59 -33.52 9.17
N LEU A 13 8.72 -33.36 9.85
CA LEU A 13 9.12 -32.14 10.55
C LEU A 13 9.55 -31.01 9.60
N LEU A 14 9.88 -31.31 8.35
CA LEU A 14 10.27 -30.32 7.35
C LEU A 14 9.07 -29.72 6.56
N LEU A 15 7.85 -30.22 6.78
CA LEU A 15 6.63 -29.74 6.14
C LEU A 15 5.84 -28.72 6.96
N SER A 16 6.35 -28.28 8.12
CA SER A 16 5.83 -27.11 8.79
C SER A 16 6.27 -25.86 8.01
N GLY A 17 5.62 -25.63 6.86
CA GLY A 17 5.72 -24.40 6.10
C GLY A 17 5.25 -23.26 7.00
N CYS A 18 6.10 -22.27 7.24
CA CYS A 18 5.70 -20.99 7.76
C CYS A 18 4.74 -20.35 6.76
N GLY A 19 3.45 -20.58 6.92
CA GLY A 19 2.45 -19.67 6.45
C GLY A 19 2.63 -18.39 7.28
N SER A 20 3.03 -17.29 6.67
CA SER A 20 2.97 -15.99 7.32
C SER A 20 1.51 -15.60 7.41
N SER A 21 0.80 -16.04 8.44
CA SER A 21 -0.50 -15.48 8.77
C SER A 21 -0.27 -14.00 9.13
N TYR A 22 -1.09 -13.12 8.56
CA TYR A 22 -1.17 -11.73 9.01
C TYR A 22 -1.59 -11.76 10.49
N GLU A 23 -0.74 -11.22 11.34
CA GLU A 23 -1.00 -11.06 12.77
C GLU A 23 -1.11 -9.57 13.04
N PHE A 24 -2.31 -9.14 13.45
CA PHE A 24 -2.52 -7.78 13.94
C PHE A 24 -1.72 -7.60 15.23
N ARG A 25 -0.93 -6.52 15.33
CA ARG A 25 -0.08 -6.32 16.51
C ARG A 25 -0.96 -6.10 17.74
N GLU A 26 -0.77 -6.93 18.77
CA GLU A 26 -1.34 -6.66 20.06
C GLU A 26 -0.52 -5.58 20.79
N THR A 27 -1.17 -4.49 21.19
CA THR A 27 -0.51 -3.40 21.94
C THR A 27 -0.27 -3.75 23.41
N GLY A 28 -0.87 -4.83 23.90
CA GLY A 28 -0.77 -5.27 25.31
C GLY A 28 0.66 -5.58 25.80
N ASP A 29 1.63 -5.77 24.89
CA ASP A 29 3.04 -5.96 25.22
C ASP A 29 3.86 -4.64 25.16
N LEU A 30 3.24 -3.52 24.77
CA LEU A 30 3.88 -2.22 24.71
C LEU A 30 3.62 -1.43 26.01
N GLU A 31 4.51 -0.51 26.30
CA GLU A 31 4.32 0.45 27.40
C GLU A 31 3.47 1.65 26.92
N ASP A 32 2.72 2.26 27.84
CA ASP A 32 2.09 3.54 27.58
C ASP A 32 3.15 4.56 27.16
N ALA A 33 2.86 5.35 26.14
CA ALA A 33 3.82 6.33 25.66
C ALA A 33 3.99 7.50 26.66
N ASP A 34 5.18 8.07 26.65
CA ASP A 34 5.52 9.28 27.39
C ASP A 34 5.06 10.57 26.68
N ILE A 35 4.35 10.45 25.57
CA ILE A 35 3.79 11.54 24.76
C ILE A 35 2.28 11.42 24.63
N SER A 36 1.61 12.55 24.46
CA SER A 36 0.18 12.62 24.22
C SER A 36 -0.18 12.31 22.75
N PRO A 37 -1.47 11.97 22.42
CA PRO A 37 -1.94 11.87 21.05
C PRO A 37 -1.65 13.10 20.19
N ASP A 38 -1.74 14.30 20.78
CA ASP A 38 -1.43 15.56 20.11
C ASP A 38 0.06 15.68 19.75
N GLU A 39 0.95 15.29 20.65
CA GLU A 39 2.38 15.27 20.41
C GLU A 39 2.75 14.22 19.37
N PHE A 40 2.18 13.01 19.46
CA PHE A 40 2.36 11.97 18.45
C PHE A 40 2.00 12.47 17.04
N ALA A 41 0.81 13.05 16.86
CA ALA A 41 0.40 13.58 15.57
C ALA A 41 1.33 14.68 15.05
N SER A 42 1.92 15.49 15.96
CA SER A 42 2.84 16.56 15.58
C SER A 42 4.23 16.08 15.13
N LEU A 43 4.61 14.85 15.49
CA LEU A 43 5.86 14.23 15.02
C LEU A 43 5.79 13.81 13.56
N ILE A 44 4.59 13.49 13.05
CA ILE A 44 4.40 13.01 11.68
C ILE A 44 4.45 14.18 10.72
N PRO A 45 5.36 14.16 9.70
CA PRO A 45 5.37 15.19 8.67
C PRO A 45 4.04 15.22 7.91
N ASP A 46 3.33 16.34 7.98
CA ASP A 46 2.09 16.55 7.23
C ASP A 46 2.35 17.43 6.00
N TYR A 47 2.20 16.86 4.82
CA TYR A 47 2.37 17.54 3.55
C TYR A 47 1.04 17.76 2.81
N SER A 48 -0.11 17.65 3.52
CA SER A 48 -1.44 17.75 2.92
C SER A 48 -1.67 19.04 2.14
N ASP A 49 -1.13 20.17 2.60
CA ASP A 49 -1.26 21.46 1.93
C ASP A 49 -0.16 21.75 0.89
N SER A 50 0.99 21.09 0.99
CA SER A 50 2.20 21.42 0.23
C SER A 50 2.53 20.42 -0.88
N LEU A 51 2.27 19.13 -0.69
CA LEU A 51 2.46 18.09 -1.70
C LEU A 51 1.18 17.98 -2.55
N ARG A 52 1.20 18.52 -3.75
CA ARG A 52 0.02 18.62 -4.62
C ARG A 52 0.00 17.58 -5.73
N THR A 53 1.18 17.30 -6.29
CA THR A 53 1.30 16.34 -7.39
C THR A 53 2.52 15.46 -7.22
N LEU A 54 2.40 14.22 -7.69
CA LEU A 54 3.48 13.26 -7.80
C LEU A 54 3.58 12.74 -9.24
N SER A 55 4.80 12.60 -9.72
CA SER A 55 5.09 11.89 -10.97
C SER A 55 6.31 11.00 -10.75
N GLY A 56 6.26 9.79 -11.23
CA GLY A 56 7.36 8.89 -10.97
C GLY A 56 7.33 7.60 -11.76
N SER A 57 8.37 6.81 -11.54
CA SER A 57 8.47 5.47 -12.11
C SER A 57 9.11 4.51 -11.14
N GLY A 58 8.79 3.24 -11.28
CA GLY A 58 9.28 2.22 -10.39
C GLY A 58 9.04 0.80 -10.89
N ARG A 59 9.11 -0.13 -9.95
CA ARG A 59 8.76 -1.53 -10.15
C ARG A 59 7.76 -1.95 -9.10
N ALA A 60 6.69 -2.58 -9.55
CA ALA A 60 5.78 -3.28 -8.66
C ALA A 60 6.09 -4.78 -8.69
N PHE A 61 6.16 -5.38 -7.50
CA PHE A 61 6.27 -6.81 -7.27
C PHE A 61 4.98 -7.28 -6.66
N ILE A 62 4.25 -8.10 -7.40
CA ILE A 62 2.99 -8.70 -6.97
C ILE A 62 3.32 -10.12 -6.53
N SER A 63 2.97 -10.46 -5.31
CA SER A 63 3.19 -11.80 -4.74
C SER A 63 1.85 -12.35 -4.28
N GLU A 64 1.45 -13.45 -4.87
CA GLU A 64 0.24 -14.23 -4.60
C GLU A 64 0.63 -15.66 -4.24
N PRO A 65 -0.24 -16.46 -3.63
CA PRO A 65 0.03 -17.86 -3.36
C PRO A 65 0.43 -18.63 -4.64
N GLY A 66 1.66 -19.12 -4.66
CA GLY A 66 2.19 -19.89 -5.79
C GLY A 66 2.57 -19.08 -7.04
N ARG A 67 2.41 -17.75 -7.04
CA ARG A 67 2.74 -16.88 -8.17
C ARG A 67 3.43 -15.60 -7.71
N SER A 68 4.38 -15.13 -8.49
CA SER A 68 4.92 -13.78 -8.34
C SER A 68 5.18 -13.14 -9.69
N ASP A 69 4.75 -11.89 -9.83
CA ASP A 69 4.96 -11.09 -11.03
C ASP A 69 5.77 -9.84 -10.71
N ARG A 70 6.44 -9.33 -11.73
CA ARG A 70 7.19 -8.08 -11.68
C ARG A 70 6.88 -7.26 -12.89
N ILE A 71 6.38 -6.06 -12.66
CA ILE A 71 6.02 -5.10 -13.69
C ILE A 71 6.76 -3.78 -13.48
N THR A 72 6.95 -3.03 -14.54
CA THR A 72 7.39 -1.63 -14.48
C THR A 72 6.14 -0.76 -14.42
N VAL A 73 6.16 0.27 -13.57
CA VAL A 73 5.07 1.21 -13.42
C VAL A 73 5.59 2.63 -13.65
N ASP A 74 4.79 3.42 -14.38
CA ASP A 74 4.91 4.88 -14.43
C ASP A 74 3.63 5.44 -13.84
N PHE A 75 3.72 6.51 -13.06
CA PHE A 75 2.56 7.08 -12.41
C PHE A 75 2.57 8.60 -12.40
N HIS A 76 1.38 9.15 -12.46
CA HIS A 76 1.08 10.57 -12.26
C HIS A 76 -0.11 10.68 -11.32
N SER A 77 -0.02 11.55 -10.34
CA SER A 77 -1.10 11.72 -9.36
C SER A 77 -1.20 13.16 -8.91
N ASP A 78 -2.40 13.62 -8.77
CA ASP A 78 -2.75 14.81 -7.99
C ASP A 78 -3.67 14.42 -6.82
N ARG A 79 -4.25 15.40 -6.16
CA ARG A 79 -5.15 15.17 -5.02
C ARG A 79 -6.51 14.58 -5.41
N GLN A 80 -6.87 14.54 -6.68
CA GLN A 80 -8.17 14.07 -7.17
C GLN A 80 -8.07 12.73 -7.88
N ALA A 81 -6.95 12.48 -8.57
CA ALA A 81 -6.79 11.28 -9.36
C ALA A 81 -5.36 10.74 -9.34
N SER A 82 -5.24 9.45 -9.63
CA SER A 82 -3.95 8.77 -9.83
C SER A 82 -4.02 7.92 -11.08
N LEU A 83 -3.17 8.21 -12.05
CA LEU A 83 -3.01 7.42 -13.26
C LEU A 83 -1.73 6.58 -13.16
N VAL A 84 -1.87 5.27 -13.31
CA VAL A 84 -0.77 4.31 -13.30
C VAL A 84 -0.74 3.54 -14.61
N THR A 85 0.40 3.57 -15.30
CA THR A 85 0.64 2.80 -16.53
C THR A 85 1.53 1.61 -16.21
N PHE A 86 1.11 0.42 -16.63
CA PHE A 86 1.84 -0.82 -16.42
C PHE A 86 2.57 -1.27 -17.68
N ARG A 87 3.86 -1.65 -17.53
CA ARG A 87 4.66 -2.22 -18.60
C ARG A 87 5.27 -3.55 -18.20
N ASN A 88 5.31 -4.47 -19.13
CA ASN A 88 6.00 -5.75 -18.90
C ASN A 88 7.52 -5.57 -18.89
N ARG A 89 8.27 -6.69 -18.71
CA ARG A 89 9.74 -6.68 -18.62
C ARG A 89 10.45 -6.15 -19.87
N ILE A 90 9.82 -6.22 -21.03
CA ILE A 90 10.37 -5.75 -22.32
C ILE A 90 9.84 -4.36 -22.71
N GLY A 91 9.10 -3.69 -21.81
CA GLY A 91 8.65 -2.32 -21.98
C GLY A 91 7.34 -2.17 -22.77
N ILE A 92 6.66 -3.28 -23.10
CA ILE A 92 5.34 -3.21 -23.75
C ILE A 92 4.32 -2.82 -22.68
N GLU A 93 3.53 -1.81 -23.01
CA GLU A 93 2.44 -1.32 -22.18
C GLU A 93 1.30 -2.36 -22.14
N GLY A 94 1.04 -2.88 -20.96
CA GLY A 94 0.03 -3.91 -20.71
C GLY A 94 -1.34 -3.34 -20.35
N GLY A 95 -1.36 -2.16 -19.73
CA GLY A 95 -2.61 -1.53 -19.29
C GLY A 95 -2.39 -0.27 -18.48
N GLU A 96 -3.50 0.34 -18.11
CA GLU A 96 -3.57 1.56 -17.30
C GLU A 96 -4.63 1.40 -16.22
N LEU A 97 -4.41 2.10 -15.11
CA LEU A 97 -5.35 2.19 -14.01
C LEU A 97 -5.48 3.66 -13.63
N LEU A 98 -6.71 4.13 -13.57
CA LEU A 98 -7.07 5.47 -13.09
C LEU A 98 -7.91 5.33 -11.83
N VAL A 99 -7.40 5.86 -10.73
CA VAL A 99 -8.12 5.98 -9.45
C VAL A 99 -8.68 7.39 -9.36
N GLU A 100 -9.95 7.51 -9.15
CA GLU A 100 -10.67 8.75 -8.89
C GLU A 100 -11.36 8.65 -7.53
N ASP A 101 -12.00 9.73 -7.05
CA ASP A 101 -12.58 9.80 -5.71
C ASP A 101 -13.59 8.68 -5.39
N ASP A 102 -14.33 8.20 -6.38
CA ASP A 102 -15.43 7.25 -6.22
C ASP A 102 -15.28 5.94 -7.01
N SER A 103 -14.26 5.85 -7.87
CA SER A 103 -14.13 4.75 -8.82
C SER A 103 -12.70 4.45 -9.24
N VAL A 104 -12.51 3.23 -9.71
CA VAL A 104 -11.29 2.78 -10.38
C VAL A 104 -11.65 2.36 -11.80
N LEU A 105 -10.98 2.96 -12.79
CA LEU A 105 -11.06 2.54 -14.19
C LEU A 105 -9.80 1.77 -14.55
N ILE A 106 -9.95 0.55 -15.00
CA ILE A 106 -8.87 -0.34 -15.43
C ILE A 106 -9.00 -0.59 -16.92
N TYR A 107 -7.96 -0.32 -17.69
CA TYR A 107 -7.90 -0.66 -19.11
C TYR A 107 -6.78 -1.67 -19.36
N ASN A 108 -7.15 -2.90 -19.69
CA ASN A 108 -6.23 -3.93 -20.16
C ASN A 108 -6.06 -3.80 -21.68
N ARG A 109 -4.88 -3.31 -22.09
CA ARG A 109 -4.57 -3.09 -23.52
C ARG A 109 -4.36 -4.40 -24.29
N ILE A 110 -3.94 -5.45 -23.61
CA ILE A 110 -3.66 -6.77 -24.22
C ILE A 110 -4.99 -7.45 -24.57
N ASP A 111 -5.89 -7.53 -23.61
CA ASP A 111 -7.20 -8.17 -23.77
C ASP A 111 -8.25 -7.24 -24.39
N ARG A 112 -7.94 -5.93 -24.48
CA ARG A 112 -8.81 -4.87 -24.99
C ARG A 112 -10.14 -4.80 -24.22
N VAL A 113 -10.05 -4.82 -22.90
CA VAL A 113 -11.18 -4.72 -21.98
C VAL A 113 -10.98 -3.52 -21.07
N ALA A 114 -12.04 -2.75 -20.86
CA ALA A 114 -12.07 -1.67 -19.88
C ALA A 114 -13.15 -1.98 -18.83
N GLU A 115 -12.79 -1.82 -17.56
CA GLU A 115 -13.67 -2.08 -16.42
C GLU A 115 -13.68 -0.86 -15.50
N LYS A 116 -14.87 -0.40 -15.12
CA LYS A 116 -15.06 0.64 -14.12
C LYS A 116 -15.70 0.03 -12.87
N ILE A 117 -15.02 0.16 -11.74
CA ILE A 117 -15.41 -0.44 -10.47
C ILE A 117 -15.61 0.69 -9.46
N ALA A 118 -16.74 0.71 -8.76
CA ALA A 118 -16.91 1.66 -7.66
C ALA A 118 -15.93 1.34 -6.51
N LEU A 119 -15.35 2.36 -5.86
CA LEU A 119 -14.33 2.16 -4.82
C LEU A 119 -14.81 1.27 -3.66
N HIS A 120 -16.10 1.34 -3.31
CA HIS A 120 -16.68 0.49 -2.26
C HIS A 120 -16.84 -0.98 -2.68
N ASP A 121 -16.82 -1.27 -3.98
CA ASP A 121 -16.89 -2.62 -4.56
C ASP A 121 -15.52 -3.13 -5.04
N ALA A 122 -14.50 -2.27 -5.07
CA ALA A 122 -13.15 -2.60 -5.58
C ALA A 122 -12.42 -3.69 -4.75
N SER A 123 -12.95 -4.04 -3.57
CA SER A 123 -12.49 -5.18 -2.78
C SER A 123 -12.73 -6.54 -3.45
N LEU A 124 -13.49 -6.58 -4.55
CA LEU A 124 -13.84 -7.82 -5.26
C LEU A 124 -12.74 -8.35 -6.19
N SER A 125 -11.71 -7.54 -6.51
CA SER A 125 -10.55 -8.01 -7.28
C SER A 125 -9.26 -7.82 -6.49
N GLU A 126 -8.39 -8.83 -6.50
CA GLU A 126 -7.12 -8.83 -5.74
C GLU A 126 -6.21 -7.62 -6.06
N ILE A 127 -6.20 -7.16 -7.31
CA ILE A 127 -5.44 -5.97 -7.73
C ILE A 127 -6.25 -4.69 -7.48
N GLY A 128 -7.56 -4.73 -7.65
CA GLY A 128 -8.45 -3.58 -7.44
C GLY A 128 -8.41 -3.09 -6.00
N SER A 129 -8.40 -4.00 -5.03
CA SER A 129 -8.34 -3.65 -3.60
C SER A 129 -7.07 -2.88 -3.22
N LEU A 130 -5.95 -3.12 -3.93
CA LEU A 130 -4.66 -2.46 -3.68
C LEU A 130 -4.52 -1.12 -4.42
N ALA A 131 -5.44 -0.83 -5.34
CA ALA A 131 -5.45 0.38 -6.17
C ALA A 131 -6.47 1.42 -5.70
N THR A 132 -6.99 1.29 -4.49
CA THR A 132 -8.08 2.15 -3.98
C THR A 132 -7.60 3.43 -3.31
N ILE A 133 -6.28 3.62 -3.16
CA ILE A 133 -5.72 4.78 -2.48
C ILE A 133 -5.12 5.72 -3.51
N ASN A 134 -5.46 7.02 -3.42
CA ASN A 134 -4.78 8.06 -4.17
C ASN A 134 -3.26 8.03 -3.85
N LEU A 135 -2.40 8.11 -4.88
CA LEU A 135 -0.96 7.97 -4.67
C LEU A 135 -0.37 9.12 -3.85
N VAL A 136 -0.89 10.35 -3.97
CA VAL A 136 -0.42 11.46 -3.13
C VAL A 136 -0.66 11.14 -1.65
N ASP A 137 -1.83 10.58 -1.31
CA ASP A 137 -2.16 10.19 0.06
C ASP A 137 -1.44 8.91 0.48
N LEU A 138 -1.19 7.98 -0.45
CA LEU A 138 -0.38 6.80 -0.17
C LEU A 138 1.07 7.16 0.17
N PHE A 139 1.67 8.14 -0.50
CA PHE A 139 3.03 8.60 -0.20
C PHE A 139 3.12 9.49 1.04
N ASN A 140 2.06 10.18 1.38
CA ASN A 140 1.94 11.02 2.58
C ASN A 140 0.64 10.66 3.29
N TYR A 141 0.65 9.53 3.98
CA TYR A 141 -0.55 9.02 4.64
C TYR A 141 -1.11 10.05 5.62
N PRO A 142 -2.35 10.52 5.41
CA PRO A 142 -2.92 11.57 6.25
C PRO A 142 -3.32 11.00 7.62
N VAL A 143 -2.69 11.49 8.67
CA VAL A 143 -3.03 11.14 10.05
C VAL A 143 -3.86 12.26 10.67
N LYS A 144 -5.12 11.97 10.98
CA LYS A 144 -6.00 12.93 11.64
C LYS A 144 -5.76 12.89 13.16
N ARG A 145 -5.31 14.00 13.71
CA ARG A 145 -5.07 14.18 15.16
C ARG A 145 -6.27 13.76 16.01
N SER A 146 -7.48 14.15 15.59
CA SER A 146 -8.72 13.86 16.32
C SER A 146 -9.15 12.39 16.31
N ALA A 147 -8.47 11.55 15.52
CA ALA A 147 -8.77 10.13 15.44
C ALA A 147 -7.85 9.27 16.32
N ILE A 148 -6.87 9.85 17.00
CA ILE A 148 -5.94 9.11 17.86
C ILE A 148 -6.51 9.04 19.28
N ASP A 149 -6.71 7.81 19.76
CA ASP A 149 -7.22 7.53 21.10
C ASP A 149 -6.07 7.33 22.10
N ASP A 150 -5.20 6.34 21.84
CA ASP A 150 -4.11 5.95 22.71
C ASP A 150 -2.78 5.90 21.98
N VAL A 151 -1.68 6.10 22.72
CA VAL A 151 -0.32 5.99 22.18
C VAL A 151 0.51 5.09 23.08
N PHE A 152 1.16 4.12 22.46
CA PHE A 152 2.09 3.18 23.08
C PHE A 152 3.50 3.37 22.54
N GLN A 153 4.48 2.82 23.24
CA GLN A 153 5.88 2.94 22.83
C GLN A 153 6.70 1.68 23.08
N ASP A 154 7.75 1.58 22.28
CA ASP A 154 8.93 0.80 22.63
C ASP A 154 10.20 1.65 22.45
N ASN A 155 11.38 1.02 22.49
CA ASN A 155 12.66 1.75 22.38
C ASN A 155 12.87 2.48 21.04
N SER A 156 12.19 2.05 19.97
CA SER A 156 12.48 2.45 18.59
C SER A 156 11.31 3.15 17.90
N TYR A 157 10.08 2.93 18.35
CA TYR A 157 8.88 3.43 17.69
C TYR A 157 7.78 3.80 18.68
N TYR A 158 6.86 4.64 18.22
CA TYR A 158 5.55 4.86 18.82
C TYR A 158 4.48 4.14 18.00
N VAL A 159 3.44 3.68 18.67
CA VAL A 159 2.24 3.08 18.06
C VAL A 159 1.03 3.82 18.56
N ALA A 160 0.28 4.45 17.65
CA ALA A 160 -1.01 5.04 17.99
C ALA A 160 -2.15 4.09 17.60
N GLU A 161 -3.14 3.96 18.46
CA GLU A 161 -4.45 3.40 18.14
C GLU A 161 -5.43 4.52 17.83
N THR A 162 -6.25 4.32 16.80
CA THR A 162 -7.26 5.28 16.37
C THR A 162 -8.67 4.81 16.76
N ASP A 163 -9.63 5.74 16.78
CA ASP A 163 -11.05 5.51 17.11
C ASP A 163 -11.73 4.43 16.25
N ASP A 164 -11.23 4.16 15.04
CA ASP A 164 -11.69 3.08 14.17
C ASP A 164 -10.84 1.80 14.29
N GLY A 165 -9.95 1.73 15.28
CA GLY A 165 -9.11 0.57 15.60
C GLY A 165 -7.88 0.38 14.71
N ARG A 166 -7.55 1.34 13.83
CA ARG A 166 -6.28 1.31 13.10
C ARG A 166 -5.10 1.50 14.04
N GLN A 167 -3.98 0.90 13.68
CA GLN A 167 -2.71 1.16 14.34
C GLN A 167 -1.75 1.86 13.39
N ILE A 168 -1.11 2.93 13.87
CA ILE A 168 -0.14 3.72 13.12
C ILE A 168 1.18 3.65 13.88
N THR A 169 2.20 3.06 13.26
CA THR A 169 3.54 2.98 13.83
C THR A 169 4.43 4.02 13.19
N ILE A 170 5.11 4.81 14.02
CA ILE A 170 6.13 5.78 13.57
C ILE A 170 7.49 5.51 14.22
N ASP A 171 8.54 5.86 13.50
CA ASP A 171 9.89 5.91 14.04
C ASP A 171 10.02 7.06 15.06
N ARG A 172 10.56 6.80 16.26
CA ARG A 172 10.65 7.79 17.35
C ARG A 172 11.58 8.94 17.05
N GLU A 173 12.63 8.70 16.29
CA GLU A 173 13.65 9.70 16.01
C GLU A 173 13.24 10.63 14.87
N THR A 174 12.62 10.08 13.83
CA THR A 174 12.33 10.82 12.58
C THR A 174 10.86 11.22 12.42
N GLY A 175 9.94 10.60 13.15
CA GLY A 175 8.48 10.75 12.99
C GLY A 175 7.93 10.11 11.70
N HIS A 176 8.75 9.40 10.93
CA HIS A 176 8.30 8.77 9.71
C HIS A 176 7.35 7.61 10.00
N VAL A 177 6.23 7.54 9.28
CA VAL A 177 5.31 6.42 9.34
C VAL A 177 6.00 5.17 8.82
N LEU A 178 6.05 4.12 9.61
CA LEU A 178 6.65 2.84 9.24
C LEU A 178 5.60 1.83 8.80
N ASP A 179 4.43 1.88 9.42
CA ASP A 179 3.42 0.85 9.27
C ASP A 179 2.03 1.38 9.62
N ILE A 180 1.05 0.93 8.86
CA ILE A 180 -0.38 1.16 9.14
C ILE A 180 -1.07 -0.19 9.08
N GLN A 181 -1.78 -0.55 10.14
CA GLN A 181 -2.52 -1.80 10.23
C GLN A 181 -4.00 -1.53 10.39
N MET A 182 -4.81 -2.25 9.62
CA MET A 182 -6.28 -2.21 9.73
C MET A 182 -6.76 -3.32 10.67
N PRO A 183 -7.73 -3.05 11.53
CA PRO A 183 -8.28 -4.08 12.39
C PRO A 183 -8.98 -5.17 11.57
N PRO A 184 -8.93 -6.44 12.01
CA PRO A 184 -9.67 -7.50 11.38
C PRO A 184 -11.15 -7.19 11.29
N GLY A 185 -11.75 -7.40 10.10
CA GLY A 185 -13.17 -7.15 9.88
C GLY A 185 -13.56 -5.67 9.68
N SER A 186 -12.62 -4.76 9.52
CA SER A 186 -12.88 -3.34 9.27
C SER A 186 -13.58 -3.06 7.93
N GLY A 187 -13.57 -4.03 6.99
CA GLY A 187 -14.03 -3.82 5.62
C GLY A 187 -13.07 -2.99 4.77
N ALA A 188 -11.87 -2.67 5.29
CA ALA A 188 -10.84 -1.99 4.53
C ALA A 188 -10.36 -2.89 3.36
N PRO A 189 -9.89 -2.30 2.25
CA PRO A 189 -9.43 -3.08 1.09
C PRO A 189 -8.05 -3.72 1.31
N TYR A 190 -7.35 -3.38 2.38
CA TYR A 190 -6.02 -3.89 2.74
C TYR A 190 -5.92 -4.10 4.25
N SER A 191 -5.06 -5.01 4.67
CA SER A 191 -4.77 -5.26 6.10
C SER A 191 -3.65 -4.38 6.62
N ARG A 192 -2.67 -4.07 5.77
CA ARG A 192 -1.45 -3.40 6.19
C ARG A 192 -0.78 -2.63 5.06
N ILE A 193 -0.16 -1.50 5.40
CA ILE A 193 0.75 -0.76 4.53
C ILE A 193 2.07 -0.56 5.27
N ASN A 194 3.19 -1.02 4.69
CA ASN A 194 4.53 -0.74 5.17
C ASN A 194 5.19 0.34 4.34
N TYR A 195 5.94 1.21 5.02
CA TYR A 195 6.73 2.27 4.43
C TYR A 195 8.20 2.11 4.79
N GLU A 196 9.07 2.15 3.78
CA GLU A 196 10.51 1.93 3.94
C GLU A 196 11.32 2.88 3.04
N ALA A 197 12.60 3.02 3.36
CA ALA A 197 13.57 3.74 2.54
C ALA A 197 13.16 5.20 2.26
N TYR A 198 12.87 5.95 3.32
CA TYR A 198 12.56 7.37 3.20
C TYR A 198 13.74 8.16 2.63
N GLU A 199 13.46 9.06 1.70
CA GLU A 199 14.44 9.93 1.06
C GLU A 199 13.92 11.36 1.02
N TYR A 200 14.83 12.32 1.26
CA TYR A 200 14.51 13.73 1.15
C TYR A 200 14.47 14.19 -0.31
N LEU A 201 13.35 14.77 -0.73
CA LEU A 201 13.12 15.27 -2.08
C LEU A 201 12.38 16.61 -2.04
N ASN A 202 13.02 17.70 -2.44
CA ASN A 202 12.38 19.02 -2.63
C ASN A 202 11.54 19.52 -1.44
N GLY A 203 11.98 19.28 -0.21
CA GLY A 203 11.25 19.68 0.98
C GLY A 203 10.40 18.58 1.62
N PHE A 204 10.32 17.40 1.01
CA PHE A 204 9.50 16.28 1.46
C PHE A 204 10.37 15.07 1.81
N TYR A 205 10.07 14.38 2.91
CA TYR A 205 10.57 13.04 3.19
C TYR A 205 9.53 12.05 2.70
N LEU A 206 9.83 11.30 1.64
CA LEU A 206 8.90 10.38 1.00
C LEU A 206 9.48 8.97 0.93
N PRO A 207 8.65 7.92 1.13
CA PRO A 207 9.09 6.54 1.06
C PRO A 207 9.46 6.15 -0.37
N ARG A 208 10.52 5.37 -0.53
CA ARG A 208 10.93 4.78 -1.81
C ARG A 208 10.47 3.33 -1.98
N LYS A 209 9.99 2.74 -0.89
CA LYS A 209 9.37 1.43 -0.93
C LYS A 209 8.09 1.45 -0.11
N ILE A 210 7.00 1.03 -0.73
CA ILE A 210 5.69 0.89 -0.11
C ILE A 210 5.21 -0.52 -0.37
N THR A 211 4.80 -1.23 0.65
CA THR A 211 4.23 -2.58 0.52
C THR A 211 2.83 -2.60 1.11
N ILE A 212 1.86 -2.99 0.30
CA ILE A 212 0.45 -3.12 0.67
C ILE A 212 0.11 -4.61 0.73
N PHE A 213 -0.59 -5.03 1.78
CA PHE A 213 -1.02 -6.40 2.00
C PHE A 213 -2.53 -6.50 1.90
N SER A 214 -3.03 -7.55 1.23
CA SER A 214 -4.46 -7.87 1.20
C SER A 214 -5.00 -8.18 2.61
N MET A 215 -6.33 -8.18 2.77
CA MET A 215 -6.97 -8.46 4.07
C MET A 215 -6.69 -9.85 4.60
N ASP A 216 -6.52 -10.85 3.75
CA ASP A 216 -6.13 -12.22 4.12
C ASP A 216 -4.61 -12.36 4.37
N GLY A 217 -3.81 -11.35 3.99
CA GLY A 217 -2.35 -11.35 4.11
C GLY A 217 -1.61 -12.21 3.07
N ASP A 218 -2.34 -12.93 2.22
CA ASP A 218 -1.76 -13.87 1.25
C ASP A 218 -1.21 -13.17 0.00
N THR A 219 -1.79 -12.02 -0.35
CA THR A 219 -1.35 -11.20 -1.48
C THR A 219 -0.66 -9.93 -0.98
N ARG A 220 0.41 -9.56 -1.64
CA ARG A 220 1.08 -8.27 -1.39
C ARG A 220 1.58 -7.64 -2.68
N VAL A 221 1.51 -6.31 -2.71
CA VAL A 221 2.13 -5.51 -3.77
C VAL A 221 3.19 -4.61 -3.15
N SER A 222 4.43 -4.74 -3.62
CA SER A 222 5.54 -3.88 -3.20
C SER A 222 5.94 -2.95 -4.33
N LEU A 223 5.73 -1.65 -4.17
CA LEU A 223 6.18 -0.61 -5.09
C LEU A 223 7.58 -0.14 -4.67
N LEU A 224 8.56 -0.35 -5.55
CA LEU A 224 9.91 0.18 -5.42
C LEU A 224 10.09 1.36 -6.37
N VAL A 225 10.08 2.57 -5.83
CA VAL A 225 10.17 3.83 -6.58
C VAL A 225 11.62 4.11 -6.98
N ARG A 226 11.86 4.35 -8.27
CA ARG A 226 13.17 4.67 -8.82
C ARG A 226 13.33 6.16 -9.10
N GLN A 227 12.30 6.75 -9.70
CA GLN A 227 12.25 8.18 -9.99
C GLN A 227 11.00 8.73 -9.35
N LEU A 228 11.12 9.89 -8.71
CA LEU A 228 10.02 10.60 -8.10
C LEU A 228 10.24 12.09 -8.29
N GLN A 229 9.20 12.78 -8.67
CA GLN A 229 9.14 14.23 -8.83
C GLN A 229 7.89 14.75 -8.13
N THR A 230 8.00 15.90 -7.49
CA THR A 230 6.95 16.52 -6.70
C THR A 230 6.55 17.86 -7.28
N ASN A 231 5.27 18.18 -7.19
CA ASN A 231 4.72 19.49 -7.53
C ASN A 231 5.01 19.98 -8.96
N LEU A 232 5.09 19.05 -9.90
CA LEU A 232 5.15 19.38 -11.32
C LEU A 232 3.74 19.59 -11.89
N SER A 233 3.67 20.37 -12.97
CA SER A 233 2.47 20.42 -13.81
C SER A 233 2.30 19.07 -14.50
N LEU A 234 1.15 18.42 -14.32
CA LEU A 234 0.83 17.14 -14.93
C LEU A 234 0.01 17.31 -16.22
N PRO A 235 0.09 16.36 -17.17
CA PRO A 235 -0.91 16.23 -18.22
C PRO A 235 -2.29 15.87 -17.63
N ALA A 236 -3.33 15.87 -18.45
CA ALA A 236 -4.64 15.36 -18.02
C ALA A 236 -4.49 13.89 -17.56
N LEU A 237 -5.06 13.58 -16.39
CA LEU A 237 -5.05 12.23 -15.83
C LEU A 237 -6.28 11.48 -16.37
N GLU A 238 -6.13 10.86 -17.52
CA GLU A 238 -7.21 10.15 -18.21
C GLU A 238 -6.66 8.94 -18.97
N ILE A 239 -7.47 7.89 -19.07
CA ILE A 239 -7.15 6.71 -19.89
C ILE A 239 -7.77 6.91 -21.28
N GLN A 240 -6.93 6.87 -22.32
CA GLN A 240 -7.36 6.93 -23.71
C GLN A 240 -7.84 5.55 -24.17
N ILE A 241 -9.14 5.26 -24.03
CA ILE A 241 -9.75 4.01 -24.49
C ILE A 241 -10.10 4.15 -25.97
N PRO A 242 -9.58 3.25 -26.87
CA PRO A 242 -9.90 3.30 -28.29
C PRO A 242 -11.38 3.06 -28.57
N ASP A 243 -11.90 3.65 -29.65
CA ASP A 243 -13.26 3.44 -30.09
C ASP A 243 -13.61 1.96 -30.25
N GLY A 244 -14.81 1.56 -29.83
CA GLY A 244 -15.31 0.20 -29.93
C GLY A 244 -14.89 -0.75 -28.81
N ILE A 245 -14.18 -0.25 -27.79
CA ILE A 245 -13.94 -1.00 -26.55
C ILE A 245 -15.01 -0.59 -25.54
N PRO A 246 -15.87 -1.53 -25.11
CA PRO A 246 -16.89 -1.23 -24.10
C PRO A 246 -16.25 -1.03 -22.71
N ILE A 247 -16.80 -0.09 -21.95
CA ILE A 247 -16.50 0.03 -20.52
C ILE A 247 -17.57 -0.79 -19.78
N ILE A 248 -17.11 -1.83 -19.10
CA ILE A 248 -17.96 -2.68 -18.25
C ILE A 248 -17.99 -2.03 -16.87
N THR A 249 -19.17 -1.68 -16.38
CA THR A 249 -19.34 -1.18 -15.00
C THR A 249 -19.77 -2.35 -14.12
N LEU A 250 -19.01 -2.59 -13.08
CA LEU A 250 -19.20 -3.63 -12.07
C LEU A 250 -19.72 -3.01 -10.78
#